data_e880eabc8a096a0c85ee2d24c380b895
#
_entry.id   e880eabc8a096a0c85ee2d24c380b895
#
_cell.length_a   1.000
_cell.length_b   1.000
_cell.length_c   1.000
_cell.angle_alpha   90.00
_cell.angle_beta   90.00
_cell.angle_gamma   90.00
#
_symmetry.space_group_name_H-M   'P 1'
#
loop_
_entity.id
_entity.type
_entity.pdbx_description
1 polymer ?
#
loop_
_entity_poly.entity_id
_entity_poly.type
_entity_poly.pdbx_seq_one_letter_code
_entity_poly.pdbx_strand_id
1 'polypeptide(L)'
;MKKPLLYLLILLVTVFSTSCSQSSKETFEIGDKTFLLNGKPFVVKAAEIHYPRIPKEYWEHRIKMCKALGMNTICLYVFWNFHEPEEGKYDFTGQKDIAAFCRLAQENGMYVIVRP
;
A
#
# COMPACT_ATOMS: atom_id res chain seq x y z
N MET A 1 26.96 15.69 45.46
CA MET A 1 27.73 15.63 44.20
C MET A 1 27.18 14.57 43.22
N LYS A 2 25.85 14.54 42.95
CA LYS A 2 25.23 13.53 42.00
C LYS A 2 24.38 14.16 40.90
N LYS A 3 24.28 15.49 40.81
CA LYS A 3 23.44 16.21 39.82
C LYS A 3 24.02 16.28 38.41
N PRO A 4 25.34 16.39 38.15
CA PRO A 4 25.85 16.49 36.78
C PRO A 4 25.65 15.19 35.96
N LEU A 5 25.72 14.03 36.61
CA LEU A 5 25.50 12.73 35.93
C LEU A 5 24.07 12.57 35.46
N LEU A 6 23.09 13.08 36.24
CA LEU A 6 21.67 13.05 35.87
C LEU A 6 21.39 13.94 34.64
N TYR A 7 21.98 15.13 34.56
CA TYR A 7 21.85 16.04 33.41
C TYR A 7 22.52 15.47 32.17
N LEU A 8 23.66 14.76 32.31
CA LEU A 8 24.30 14.07 31.19
C LEU A 8 23.44 12.94 30.64
N LEU A 9 22.77 12.19 31.52
CA LEU A 9 21.88 11.10 31.15
C LEU A 9 20.62 11.62 30.43
N ILE A 10 20.03 12.73 30.88
CA ILE A 10 18.90 13.39 30.27
C ILE A 10 19.29 13.94 28.88
N LEU A 11 20.47 14.55 28.74
CA LEU A 11 20.97 15.04 27.46
C LEU A 11 21.19 13.91 26.45
N LEU A 12 21.68 12.75 26.92
CA LEU A 12 21.88 11.57 26.06
C LEU A 12 20.57 11.00 25.54
N VAL A 13 19.51 11.00 26.36
CA VAL A 13 18.16 10.47 25.95
C VAL A 13 17.47 11.38 24.93
N THR A 14 17.69 12.71 24.99
CA THR A 14 17.09 13.66 24.03
C THR A 14 17.73 13.59 22.65
N VAL A 15 18.96 13.16 22.51
CA VAL A 15 19.66 13.03 21.22
C VAL A 15 19.16 11.80 20.43
N PHE A 16 18.64 10.77 21.09
CA PHE A 16 18.12 9.57 20.43
C PHE A 16 16.68 9.71 19.87
N SER A 17 15.98 10.81 20.18
CA SER A 17 14.57 10.98 19.83
C SER A 17 14.32 11.63 18.45
N THR A 18 15.35 12.03 17.71
CA THR A 18 15.22 12.68 16.39
C THR A 18 15.53 11.74 15.24
N SER A 19 15.07 10.47 15.30
CA SER A 19 14.95 9.66 14.09
C SER A 19 13.67 10.05 13.37
N CYS A 20 13.72 11.18 12.67
CA CYS A 20 12.70 11.57 11.70
C CYS A 20 12.77 10.53 10.57
N SER A 21 11.83 9.59 10.54
CA SER A 21 11.64 8.70 9.41
C SER A 21 11.24 9.57 8.22
N GLN A 22 12.22 9.97 7.43
CA GLN A 22 12.02 10.63 6.16
C GLN A 22 11.42 9.56 5.25
N SER A 23 10.10 9.61 5.07
CA SER A 23 9.42 8.82 4.04
C SER A 23 10.00 9.24 2.69
N SER A 24 11.00 8.51 2.22
CA SER A 24 11.52 8.68 0.87
C SER A 24 10.37 8.36 -0.09
N LYS A 25 9.94 9.37 -0.86
CA LYS A 25 8.93 9.20 -1.89
C LYS A 25 9.44 8.14 -2.87
N GLU A 26 8.73 7.02 -2.98
CA GLU A 26 9.06 6.00 -3.97
C GLU A 26 8.93 6.58 -5.38
N THR A 27 9.88 6.24 -6.25
CA THR A 27 9.85 6.60 -7.67
C THR A 27 9.54 5.38 -8.51
N PHE A 28 8.65 5.54 -9.50
CA PHE A 28 8.35 4.52 -10.49
C PHE A 28 8.54 5.14 -11.88
N GLU A 29 9.43 4.54 -12.67
CA GLU A 29 9.90 5.11 -13.94
C GLU A 29 9.91 4.04 -15.03
N ILE A 30 9.89 4.47 -16.29
CA ILE A 30 10.08 3.61 -17.46
C ILE A 30 11.56 3.61 -17.82
N GLY A 31 12.22 2.48 -17.66
CA GLY A 31 13.58 2.25 -18.13
C GLY A 31 13.64 1.80 -19.61
N ASP A 32 14.85 1.49 -20.10
CA ASP A 32 15.04 1.10 -21.50
C ASP A 32 14.25 -0.15 -21.90
N LYS A 33 14.25 -1.18 -21.08
CA LYS A 33 13.54 -2.47 -21.34
C LYS A 33 12.77 -3.01 -20.14
N THR A 34 12.60 -2.19 -19.11
CA THR A 34 11.98 -2.59 -17.85
C THR A 34 11.41 -1.39 -17.12
N PHE A 35 10.51 -1.63 -16.17
CA PHE A 35 10.17 -0.61 -15.20
C PHE A 35 11.29 -0.48 -14.16
N LEU A 36 11.43 0.71 -13.61
CA LEU A 36 12.34 1.01 -12.51
C LEU A 36 11.54 1.44 -11.28
N LEU A 37 11.81 0.78 -10.16
CA LEU A 37 11.29 1.17 -8.86
C LEU A 37 12.46 1.62 -8.00
N ASN A 38 12.47 2.89 -7.60
CA ASN A 38 13.59 3.50 -6.88
C ASN A 38 14.93 3.30 -7.62
N GLY A 39 14.91 3.48 -8.95
CA GLY A 39 16.07 3.32 -9.82
C GLY A 39 16.54 1.87 -10.08
N LYS A 40 15.83 0.86 -9.54
CA LYS A 40 16.17 -0.56 -9.72
C LYS A 40 15.19 -1.26 -10.66
N PRO A 41 15.63 -2.21 -11.49
CA PRO A 41 14.75 -2.99 -12.35
C PRO A 41 13.63 -3.65 -11.56
N PHE A 42 12.39 -3.44 -12.03
CA PHE A 42 11.18 -3.96 -11.39
C PHE A 42 10.31 -4.70 -12.40
N VAL A 43 10.14 -5.99 -12.17
CA VAL A 43 9.25 -6.84 -12.97
C VAL A 43 7.88 -6.91 -12.30
N VAL A 44 6.86 -6.37 -12.96
CA VAL A 44 5.48 -6.46 -12.49
C VAL A 44 4.97 -7.90 -12.68
N LYS A 45 4.62 -8.54 -11.56
CA LYS A 45 3.95 -9.84 -11.52
C LYS A 45 2.58 -9.63 -10.90
N ALA A 46 1.57 -9.39 -11.72
CA ALA A 46 0.25 -9.02 -11.27
C ALA A 46 -0.71 -10.21 -11.22
N ALA A 47 -1.51 -10.26 -10.15
CA ALA A 47 -2.71 -11.06 -10.08
C ALA A 47 -3.94 -10.16 -10.20
N GLU A 48 -4.91 -10.54 -11.01
CA GLU A 48 -6.16 -9.80 -11.14
C GLU A 48 -7.15 -10.23 -10.06
N ILE A 49 -7.64 -9.27 -9.26
CA ILE A 49 -8.62 -9.49 -8.21
C ILE A 49 -9.80 -8.53 -8.40
N HIS A 50 -10.98 -9.10 -8.62
CA HIS A 50 -12.23 -8.34 -8.70
C HIS A 50 -12.83 -8.21 -7.29
N TYR A 51 -12.38 -7.20 -6.52
CA TYR A 51 -12.82 -6.97 -5.14
C TYR A 51 -14.35 -6.92 -4.95
N PRO A 52 -15.17 -6.42 -5.91
CA PRO A 52 -16.62 -6.42 -5.76
C PRO A 52 -17.25 -7.82 -5.71
N ARG A 53 -16.56 -8.83 -6.24
CA ARG A 53 -17.02 -10.23 -6.29
C ARG A 53 -16.53 -11.07 -5.11
N ILE A 54 -15.76 -10.47 -4.20
CA ILE A 54 -15.18 -11.16 -3.05
C ILE A 54 -15.70 -10.47 -1.79
N PRO A 55 -16.36 -11.17 -0.87
CA PRO A 55 -16.76 -10.59 0.40
C PRO A 55 -15.59 -9.92 1.10
N LYS A 56 -15.81 -8.73 1.68
CA LYS A 56 -14.76 -7.87 2.25
C LYS A 56 -13.89 -8.62 3.27
N GLU A 57 -14.48 -9.52 4.04
CA GLU A 57 -13.82 -10.34 5.06
C GLU A 57 -12.74 -11.27 4.48
N TYR A 58 -12.82 -11.57 3.17
CA TYR A 58 -11.85 -12.43 2.47
C TYR A 58 -10.82 -11.66 1.65
N TRP A 59 -10.87 -10.33 1.56
CA TRP A 59 -9.93 -9.55 0.76
C TRP A 59 -8.49 -9.80 1.18
N GLU A 60 -8.20 -9.71 2.46
CA GLU A 60 -6.85 -9.93 2.98
C GLU A 60 -6.33 -11.33 2.68
N HIS A 61 -7.18 -12.34 2.88
CA HIS A 61 -6.82 -13.72 2.56
C HIS A 61 -6.46 -13.87 1.07
N ARG A 62 -7.23 -13.29 0.15
CA ARG A 62 -6.95 -13.37 -1.29
C ARG A 62 -5.66 -12.65 -1.66
N ILE A 63 -5.41 -11.47 -1.09
CA ILE A 63 -4.16 -10.72 -1.30
C ILE A 63 -2.95 -11.55 -0.81
N LYS A 64 -3.04 -12.14 0.38
CA LYS A 64 -1.99 -13.01 0.93
C LYS A 64 -1.73 -14.24 0.06
N MET A 65 -2.77 -14.84 -0.50
CA MET A 65 -2.62 -15.97 -1.44
C MET A 65 -1.89 -15.56 -2.71
N CYS A 66 -2.21 -14.40 -3.29
CA CYS A 66 -1.49 -13.88 -4.46
C CYS A 66 -0.01 -13.64 -4.13
N LYS A 67 0.28 -13.06 -2.97
CA LYS A 67 1.66 -12.86 -2.51
C LYS A 67 2.41 -14.19 -2.34
N ALA A 68 1.77 -15.20 -1.77
CA ALA A 68 2.35 -16.54 -1.59
C ALA A 68 2.68 -17.22 -2.93
N LEU A 69 1.94 -16.89 -4.00
CA LEU A 69 2.23 -17.33 -5.37
C LEU A 69 3.36 -16.53 -6.05
N GLY A 70 4.00 -15.60 -5.34
CA GLY A 70 5.12 -14.80 -5.86
C GLY A 70 4.68 -13.57 -6.66
N MET A 71 3.41 -13.17 -6.58
CA MET A 71 2.95 -11.90 -7.14
C MET A 71 3.42 -10.74 -6.28
N ASN A 72 3.68 -9.60 -6.90
CA ASN A 72 4.06 -8.35 -6.23
C ASN A 72 3.04 -7.23 -6.45
N THR A 73 2.05 -7.47 -7.31
CA THR A 73 1.08 -6.46 -7.75
C THR A 73 -0.32 -7.07 -7.82
N ILE A 74 -1.32 -6.32 -7.40
CA ILE A 74 -2.73 -6.63 -7.62
C ILE A 74 -3.24 -5.74 -8.75
N CYS A 75 -3.81 -6.33 -9.79
CA CYS A 75 -4.57 -5.61 -10.80
C CYS A 75 -6.06 -5.68 -10.44
N LEU A 76 -6.72 -4.55 -10.36
CA LEU A 76 -8.15 -4.49 -10.06
C LEU A 76 -8.91 -3.69 -11.12
N TYR A 77 -10.15 -4.11 -11.36
CA TYR A 77 -11.12 -3.39 -12.16
C TYR A 77 -12.03 -2.54 -11.27
N VAL A 78 -12.27 -1.30 -11.67
CA VAL A 78 -13.30 -0.45 -11.11
C VAL A 78 -14.57 -0.64 -11.92
N PHE A 79 -15.52 -1.41 -11.39
CA PHE A 79 -16.81 -1.59 -12.05
C PHE A 79 -17.66 -0.36 -11.82
N TRP A 80 -17.80 0.47 -12.86
CA TRP A 80 -18.47 1.76 -12.77
C TRP A 80 -19.88 1.63 -12.20
N ASN A 81 -20.70 0.76 -12.76
CA ASN A 81 -22.08 0.51 -12.33
C ASN A 81 -22.19 0.00 -10.87
N PHE A 82 -21.10 -0.51 -10.30
CA PHE A 82 -21.06 -0.92 -8.91
C PHE A 82 -20.92 0.29 -7.97
N HIS A 83 -20.19 1.29 -8.41
CA HIS A 83 -19.95 2.51 -7.64
C HIS A 83 -20.99 3.62 -7.90
N GLU A 84 -21.56 3.64 -9.11
CA GLU A 84 -22.58 4.59 -9.54
C GLU A 84 -23.82 3.83 -10.01
N PRO A 85 -24.64 3.29 -9.08
CA PRO A 85 -25.86 2.56 -9.42
C PRO A 85 -26.93 3.43 -10.07
N GLU A 86 -26.90 4.73 -9.81
CA GLU A 86 -27.74 5.77 -10.40
C GLU A 86 -26.86 6.95 -10.78
N GLU A 87 -27.13 7.59 -11.91
CA GLU A 87 -26.36 8.74 -12.41
C GLU A 87 -26.13 9.81 -11.34
N GLY A 88 -24.88 10.16 -11.09
CA GLY A 88 -24.45 11.14 -10.09
C GLY A 88 -24.49 10.66 -8.64
N LYS A 89 -24.93 9.42 -8.36
CA LYS A 89 -24.96 8.87 -7.00
C LYS A 89 -23.83 7.86 -6.79
N TYR A 90 -22.75 8.34 -6.23
CA TYR A 90 -21.55 7.51 -5.98
C TYR A 90 -21.57 6.91 -4.58
N ASP A 91 -21.17 5.63 -4.50
CA ASP A 91 -21.01 4.90 -3.25
C ASP A 91 -19.65 4.18 -3.21
N PHE A 92 -18.84 4.52 -2.23
CA PHE A 92 -17.52 3.93 -1.95
C PHE A 92 -17.44 3.38 -0.52
N THR A 93 -18.55 2.89 0.03
CA THR A 93 -18.63 2.36 1.39
C THR A 93 -18.69 0.83 1.44
N GLY A 94 -18.38 0.25 2.59
CA GLY A 94 -18.51 -1.19 2.83
C GLY A 94 -17.77 -2.04 1.81
N GLN A 95 -18.50 -2.87 1.05
CA GLN A 95 -17.99 -3.71 -0.02
C GLN A 95 -17.45 -2.91 -1.22
N LYS A 96 -17.87 -1.65 -1.35
CA LYS A 96 -17.47 -0.74 -2.43
C LYS A 96 -16.27 0.14 -2.08
N ASP A 97 -15.69 -0.02 -0.88
CA ASP A 97 -14.54 0.77 -0.42
C ASP A 97 -13.24 0.33 -1.10
N ILE A 98 -13.04 0.79 -2.34
CA ILE A 98 -11.81 0.55 -3.11
C ILE A 98 -10.57 1.08 -2.40
N ALA A 99 -10.69 2.20 -1.66
CA ALA A 99 -9.57 2.76 -0.94
C ALA A 99 -9.11 1.84 0.21
N ALA A 100 -10.06 1.21 0.93
CA ALA A 100 -9.73 0.20 1.93
C ALA A 100 -9.06 -1.02 1.30
N PHE A 101 -9.53 -1.48 0.13
CA PHE A 101 -8.88 -2.57 -0.59
C PHE A 101 -7.44 -2.24 -0.97
N CYS A 102 -7.19 -1.04 -1.52
CA CYS A 102 -5.84 -0.59 -1.89
C CYS A 102 -4.92 -0.47 -0.66
N ARG A 103 -5.39 0.09 0.45
CA ARG A 103 -4.63 0.14 1.72
C ARG A 103 -4.26 -1.26 2.20
N LEU A 104 -5.21 -2.18 2.17
CA LEU A 104 -4.99 -3.56 2.57
C LEU A 104 -3.93 -4.26 1.70
N ALA A 105 -3.93 -4.01 0.39
CA ALA A 105 -2.89 -4.49 -0.52
C ALA A 105 -1.52 -3.90 -0.15
N GLN A 106 -1.45 -2.60 0.10
CA GLN A 106 -0.22 -1.91 0.53
C GLN A 106 0.33 -2.44 1.86
N GLU A 107 -0.53 -2.65 2.87
CA GLU A 107 -0.17 -3.22 4.17
C GLU A 107 0.43 -4.63 4.04
N ASN A 108 -0.01 -5.37 3.02
CA ASN A 108 0.55 -6.67 2.66
C ASN A 108 1.77 -6.57 1.73
N GLY A 109 2.28 -5.37 1.44
CA GLY A 109 3.45 -5.13 0.59
C GLY A 109 3.21 -5.45 -0.88
N MET A 110 1.99 -5.22 -1.38
CA MET A 110 1.60 -5.38 -2.77
C MET A 110 1.37 -4.03 -3.43
N TYR A 111 1.86 -3.86 -4.64
CA TYR A 111 1.49 -2.72 -5.49
C TYR A 111 0.10 -2.92 -6.09
N VAL A 112 -0.51 -1.84 -6.55
CA VAL A 112 -1.87 -1.89 -7.13
C VAL A 112 -1.88 -1.20 -8.49
N ILE A 113 -2.44 -1.89 -9.48
CA ILE A 113 -2.80 -1.33 -10.78
C ILE A 113 -4.31 -1.18 -10.80
N VAL A 114 -4.78 0.07 -10.91
CA VAL A 114 -6.20 0.38 -11.01
C VAL A 114 -6.57 0.53 -12.48
N ARG A 115 -7.55 -0.23 -12.94
CA ARG A 115 -8.11 -0.14 -14.29
C ARG A 115 -9.54 0.36 -14.19
N PRO A 116 -9.83 1.57 -14.69
CA PRO A 116 -11.18 2.13 -14.74
C PRO A 116 -12.05 1.42 -15.78
#